data_0180963c48eab45793e5c74fad1119ed
#
_entry.id   0180963c48eab45793e5c74fad1119ed
#
_cell.length_a   1.000
_cell.length_b   1.000
_cell.length_c   1.000
_cell.angle_alpha   90.00
_cell.angle_beta   90.00
_cell.angle_gamma   90.00
#
_symmetry.space_group_name_H-M   'P 1'
#
loop_
_entity.id
_entity.type
_entity.pdbx_description
1 polymer ?
#
loop_
_entity_poly.entity_id
_entity_poly.type
_entity_poly.pdbx_seq_one_letter_code
_entity_poly.pdbx_strand_id
1 'polypeptide(L)'
;MRIVFMGTPDFAVNALQSLYDGGHEIVGVFTQPDKPQGRKMVLTPPPVKVCAEKLGLTVYQPKSVKTSEALDILKSLNPDLIAVVAYGKILPKEILELPKFGCVNAHAS
;
A
#
# COMPACT_ATOMS: atom_id res chain seq x y z
N MET A 1 -9.69 8.26 -11.04
CA MET A 1 -8.60 8.75 -10.17
C MET A 1 -7.56 7.67 -10.00
N ARG A 2 -6.31 8.01 -10.12
CA ARG A 2 -5.18 7.08 -9.93
C ARG A 2 -4.83 7.02 -8.46
N ILE A 3 -4.97 5.84 -7.86
CA ILE A 3 -4.76 5.65 -6.42
C ILE A 3 -3.62 4.68 -6.17
N VAL A 4 -2.70 5.04 -5.27
CA VAL A 4 -1.76 4.12 -4.65
C VAL A 4 -2.34 3.76 -3.29
N PHE A 5 -2.44 2.46 -3.01
CA PHE A 5 -2.92 1.97 -1.72
C PHE A 5 -1.74 1.49 -0.88
N MET A 6 -1.70 1.88 0.38
CA MET A 6 -0.67 1.43 1.32
C MET A 6 -1.34 0.83 2.54
N GLY A 7 -1.14 -0.45 2.77
CA GLY A 7 -1.75 -1.16 3.90
C GLY A 7 -1.15 -2.53 4.08
N THR A 8 -1.41 -3.16 5.24
CA THR A 8 -0.76 -4.42 5.58
C THR A 8 -1.73 -5.46 6.16
N PRO A 9 -2.48 -5.19 7.28
CA PRO A 9 -3.23 -6.25 7.97
C PRO A 9 -4.62 -6.50 7.36
N ASP A 10 -5.30 -7.48 7.93
CA ASP A 10 -6.61 -7.92 7.48
C ASP A 10 -7.64 -6.80 7.35
N PHE A 11 -7.70 -5.91 8.34
CA PHE A 11 -8.73 -4.87 8.27
C PHE A 11 -8.52 -3.87 7.13
N ALA A 12 -7.29 -3.78 6.60
CA ALA A 12 -7.02 -2.94 5.44
C ALA A 12 -7.51 -3.57 4.14
N VAL A 13 -7.72 -4.89 4.13
CA VAL A 13 -8.18 -5.61 2.93
C VAL A 13 -9.54 -5.09 2.46
N ASN A 14 -10.47 -4.86 3.40
CA ASN A 14 -11.80 -4.35 3.05
C ASN A 14 -11.72 -2.97 2.38
N ALA A 15 -10.82 -2.11 2.86
CA ALA A 15 -10.63 -0.79 2.26
C ALA A 15 -10.11 -0.91 0.82
N LEU A 16 -9.13 -1.78 0.59
CA LEU A 16 -8.61 -2.02 -0.76
C LEU A 16 -9.70 -2.55 -1.68
N GLN A 17 -10.44 -3.55 -1.21
CA GLN A 17 -11.53 -4.14 -1.99
C GLN A 17 -12.59 -3.10 -2.35
N SER A 18 -12.96 -2.25 -1.39
CA SER A 18 -13.95 -1.20 -1.62
C SER A 18 -13.50 -0.19 -2.66
N LEU A 19 -12.23 0.21 -2.63
CA LEU A 19 -11.68 1.12 -3.63
C LEU A 19 -11.66 0.48 -5.02
N TYR A 20 -11.29 -0.78 -5.09
CA TYR A 20 -11.28 -1.52 -6.35
C TYR A 20 -12.70 -1.65 -6.91
N ASP A 21 -13.66 -2.05 -6.08
CA ASP A 21 -15.05 -2.24 -6.49
C ASP A 21 -15.71 -0.92 -6.88
N GLY A 22 -15.24 0.19 -6.30
CA GLY A 22 -15.75 1.53 -6.63
C GLY A 22 -15.29 2.05 -7.99
N GLY A 23 -14.54 1.27 -8.74
CA GLY A 23 -14.09 1.65 -10.09
C GLY A 23 -12.86 2.54 -10.13
N HIS A 24 -12.18 2.73 -9.01
CA HIS A 24 -10.93 3.50 -8.98
C HIS A 24 -9.79 2.71 -9.60
N GLU A 25 -8.89 3.41 -10.25
CA GLU A 25 -7.68 2.80 -10.82
C GLU A 25 -6.62 2.68 -9.73
N ILE A 26 -6.39 1.48 -9.23
CA ILE A 26 -5.36 1.21 -8.21
C ILE A 26 -4.07 0.92 -8.96
N VAL A 27 -3.18 1.91 -9.01
CA VAL A 27 -1.95 1.82 -9.84
C VAL A 27 -0.81 1.11 -9.12
N GLY A 28 -0.91 0.91 -7.83
CA GLY A 28 0.07 0.17 -7.06
C GLY A 28 -0.39 -0.04 -5.63
N VAL A 29 0.07 -1.13 -5.02
CA VAL A 29 -0.24 -1.47 -3.63
C VAL A 29 1.09 -1.66 -2.89
N PHE A 30 1.29 -0.89 -1.83
CA PHE A 30 2.46 -0.99 -0.98
C PHE A 30 2.08 -1.70 0.31
N THR A 31 2.82 -2.74 0.65
CA THR A 31 2.64 -3.49 1.91
C THR A 31 3.97 -3.66 2.61
N GLN A 32 3.92 -4.06 3.87
CA GLN A 32 5.12 -4.48 4.58
C GLN A 32 5.68 -5.75 3.93
N PRO A 33 6.99 -5.99 4.05
CA PRO A 33 7.57 -7.25 3.56
C PRO A 33 6.95 -8.47 4.24
N ASP A 34 7.01 -9.63 3.56
CA ASP A 34 6.60 -10.88 4.14
C ASP A 34 7.36 -11.12 5.45
N LYS A 35 6.68 -11.70 6.43
CA LYS A 35 7.26 -11.93 7.76
C LYS A 35 7.21 -13.40 8.13
N PRO A 36 8.24 -13.91 8.85
CA PRO A 36 8.17 -15.26 9.41
C PRO A 36 7.03 -15.38 10.39
N GLN A 37 6.25 -16.44 10.29
CA GLN A 37 5.11 -16.70 11.17
C GLN A 37 5.06 -18.16 11.58
N GLY A 38 4.50 -18.40 12.76
CA GLY A 38 4.33 -19.72 13.29
C GLY A 38 5.63 -20.33 13.81
N ARG A 39 5.54 -21.58 14.30
CA ARG A 39 6.68 -22.28 14.90
C ARG A 39 7.83 -22.51 13.91
N LYS A 40 7.49 -22.75 12.65
CA LYS A 40 8.50 -23.02 11.62
C LYS A 40 9.02 -21.77 10.96
N MET A 41 8.60 -20.60 11.41
CA MET A 41 9.05 -19.31 10.87
C MET A 41 8.88 -19.23 9.35
N VAL A 42 7.75 -19.70 8.85
CA VAL A 42 7.44 -19.66 7.42
C VAL A 42 7.14 -18.23 7.01
N LEU A 43 7.80 -17.76 5.95
CA LEU A 43 7.54 -16.42 5.39
C LEU A 43 6.10 -16.35 4.91
N THR A 44 5.34 -15.42 5.49
CA THR A 44 3.93 -15.27 5.23
C THR A 44 3.65 -13.89 4.65
N PRO A 45 2.96 -13.79 3.50
CA PRO A 45 2.62 -12.51 2.93
C PRO A 45 1.58 -11.78 3.77
N PRO A 46 1.63 -10.43 3.79
CA PRO A 46 0.57 -9.65 4.43
C PRO A 46 -0.78 -9.91 3.76
N PRO A 47 -1.88 -9.85 4.50
CA PRO A 47 -3.22 -10.03 3.92
C PRO A 47 -3.52 -9.11 2.75
N VAL A 48 -3.07 -7.85 2.80
CA VAL A 48 -3.27 -6.90 1.70
C VAL A 48 -2.56 -7.38 0.43
N LYS A 49 -1.35 -7.96 0.56
CA LYS A 49 -0.64 -8.52 -0.60
C LYS A 49 -1.44 -9.62 -1.26
N VAL A 50 -1.98 -10.54 -0.47
CA VAL A 50 -2.77 -11.66 -0.99
C VAL A 50 -3.99 -11.13 -1.74
N CYS A 51 -4.69 -10.16 -1.17
CA CYS A 51 -5.85 -9.55 -1.81
C CYS A 51 -5.47 -8.85 -3.12
N ALA A 52 -4.41 -8.04 -3.09
CA ALA A 52 -3.96 -7.31 -4.26
C ALA A 52 -3.58 -8.24 -5.41
N GLU A 53 -2.91 -9.34 -5.11
CA GLU A 53 -2.53 -10.32 -6.12
C GLU A 53 -3.74 -10.99 -6.75
N LYS A 54 -4.77 -11.28 -5.97
CA LYS A 54 -6.02 -11.84 -6.48
C LYS A 54 -6.74 -10.86 -7.41
N LEU A 55 -6.59 -9.58 -7.16
CA LEU A 55 -7.20 -8.53 -7.99
C LEU A 55 -6.35 -8.17 -9.21
N GLY A 56 -5.17 -8.78 -9.36
CA GLY A 56 -4.27 -8.50 -10.46
C GLY A 56 -3.52 -7.18 -10.32
N LEU A 57 -3.40 -6.66 -9.10
CA LEU A 57 -2.71 -5.39 -8.84
C LEU A 57 -1.22 -5.62 -8.59
N THR A 58 -0.41 -4.62 -8.93
CA THR A 58 1.03 -4.69 -8.69
C THR A 58 1.34 -4.36 -7.23
N VAL A 59 2.12 -5.23 -6.58
CA VAL A 59 2.49 -5.10 -5.18
C VAL A 59 3.95 -4.70 -5.04
N TYR A 60 4.22 -3.74 -4.16
CA TYR A 60 5.57 -3.29 -3.81
C TYR A 60 5.78 -3.49 -2.32
N GLN A 61 6.91 -4.04 -1.94
CA GLN A 61 7.23 -4.34 -0.53
C GLN A 61 8.60 -3.77 -0.15
N PRO A 62 8.77 -2.44 -0.24
CA PRO A 62 10.06 -1.85 0.11
C PRO A 62 10.35 -2.00 1.60
N LYS A 63 11.62 -2.26 1.96
CA LYS A 63 12.04 -2.32 3.35
C LYS A 63 11.94 -0.96 4.02
N SER A 64 12.13 0.10 3.24
CA SER A 64 12.03 1.48 3.72
C SER A 64 11.40 2.35 2.65
N VAL A 65 10.53 3.27 3.06
CA VAL A 65 9.95 4.27 2.17
C VAL A 65 10.71 5.59 2.21
N LYS A 66 11.80 5.63 2.97
CA LYS A 66 12.67 6.83 3.08
C LYS A 66 13.76 6.85 2.02
N THR A 67 13.76 5.89 1.11
CA THR A 67 14.78 5.78 0.07
C THR A 67 14.35 6.52 -1.20
N SER A 68 15.35 6.93 -2.01
CA SER A 68 15.07 7.52 -3.32
C SER A 68 14.39 6.51 -4.25
N GLU A 69 14.70 5.22 -4.09
CA GLU A 69 14.09 4.16 -4.89
C GLU A 69 12.57 4.10 -4.69
N ALA A 70 12.11 4.13 -3.44
CA ALA A 70 10.68 4.12 -3.15
C ALA A 70 10.00 5.38 -3.72
N LEU A 71 10.63 6.53 -3.58
CA LEU A 71 10.10 7.77 -4.13
C LEU A 71 10.02 7.72 -5.65
N ASP A 72 11.03 7.16 -6.31
CA ASP A 72 11.05 7.05 -7.77
C ASP A 72 9.94 6.15 -8.28
N ILE A 73 9.68 5.04 -7.58
CA ILE A 73 8.55 4.15 -7.92
C ILE A 73 7.24 4.93 -7.85
N LEU A 74 7.02 5.67 -6.76
CA LEU A 74 5.80 6.45 -6.58
C LEU A 74 5.65 7.53 -7.64
N LYS A 75 6.75 8.20 -7.99
CA LYS A 75 6.72 9.20 -9.07
C LYS A 75 6.32 8.57 -10.41
N SER A 76 6.84 7.37 -10.70
CA SER A 76 6.53 6.68 -11.95
C SER A 76 5.06 6.26 -12.01
N LEU A 77 4.44 5.97 -10.87
CA LEU A 77 3.03 5.60 -10.81
C LEU A 77 2.11 6.82 -10.97
N ASN A 78 2.63 8.01 -10.73
CA ASN A 78 1.91 9.27 -10.88
C ASN A 78 0.52 9.23 -10.20
N PRO A 79 0.46 9.00 -8.87
CA PRO A 79 -0.82 8.90 -8.18
C PRO A 79 -1.51 10.26 -8.02
N ASP A 80 -2.83 10.26 -8.14
CA ASP A 80 -3.63 11.43 -7.76
C ASP A 80 -3.85 11.46 -6.26
N LEU A 81 -3.90 10.28 -5.62
CA LEU A 81 -4.16 10.13 -4.20
C LEU A 81 -3.40 8.91 -3.67
N ILE A 82 -2.89 9.01 -2.46
CA ILE A 82 -2.39 7.83 -1.73
C ILE A 82 -3.35 7.57 -0.57
N ALA A 83 -3.92 6.36 -0.55
CA ALA A 83 -4.79 5.91 0.54
C ALA A 83 -3.96 5.03 1.48
N VAL A 84 -3.82 5.46 2.74
CA VAL A 84 -3.02 4.76 3.74
C VAL A 84 -3.95 4.15 4.78
N VAL A 85 -3.91 2.83 4.92
CA VAL A 85 -4.74 2.10 5.89
C VAL A 85 -3.85 1.10 6.61
N ALA A 86 -3.34 1.48 7.76
CA ALA A 86 -2.45 0.64 8.58
C ALA A 86 -1.27 0.09 7.80
N TYR A 87 -0.52 0.98 7.15
CA TYR A 87 0.67 0.56 6.41
C TYR A 87 1.78 0.08 7.35
N GLY A 88 1.96 0.76 8.49
CA GLY A 88 2.96 0.37 9.48
C GLY A 88 4.32 1.02 9.27
N LYS A 89 4.42 2.03 8.42
CA LYS A 89 5.64 2.82 8.21
C LYS A 89 5.27 4.29 8.19
N ILE A 90 6.16 5.12 8.75
CA ILE A 90 6.01 6.58 8.70
C ILE A 90 6.41 7.06 7.32
N LEU A 91 5.53 7.81 6.67
CA LEU A 91 5.79 8.33 5.34
C LEU A 91 6.55 9.65 5.42
N PRO A 92 7.65 9.79 4.65
CA PRO A 92 8.36 11.07 4.62
C PRO A 92 7.56 12.13 3.87
N LYS A 93 7.95 13.39 4.12
CA LYS A 93 7.26 14.55 3.55
C LYS A 93 7.16 14.48 2.03
N GLU A 94 8.22 14.02 1.36
CA GLU A 94 8.27 13.92 -0.10
C GLU A 94 7.16 13.04 -0.65
N ILE A 95 6.83 11.96 0.08
CA ILE A 95 5.74 11.07 -0.32
C ILE A 95 4.39 11.69 0.00
N LEU A 96 4.27 12.32 1.18
CA LEU A 96 3.01 12.94 1.59
C LEU A 96 2.57 14.05 0.63
N GLU A 97 3.53 14.75 0.04
CA GLU A 97 3.26 15.89 -0.86
C GLU A 97 3.22 15.50 -2.33
N LEU A 98 3.60 14.27 -2.67
CA LEU A 98 3.69 13.86 -4.06
C LEU A 98 2.36 13.81 -4.80
N PRO A 99 1.28 13.21 -4.24
CA PRO A 99 0.02 13.09 -4.98
C PRO A 99 -0.69 14.42 -5.11
N LYS A 100 -1.39 14.60 -6.22
CA LYS A 100 -2.15 15.81 -6.50
C LYS A 100 -3.12 16.16 -5.36
N PHE A 101 -3.81 15.16 -4.81
CA PHE A 101 -4.77 15.33 -3.74
C PHE A 101 -4.25 14.88 -2.38
N GLY A 102 -2.94 14.64 -2.26
CA GLY A 102 -2.31 14.27 -0.99
C GLY A 102 -2.54 12.84 -0.57
N CYS A 103 -2.34 12.61 0.72
CA CYS A 103 -2.52 11.29 1.33
C CYS A 103 -3.69 11.31 2.29
N VAL A 104 -4.54 10.30 2.21
CA VAL A 104 -5.64 10.10 3.14
C VAL A 104 -5.29 8.92 4.03
N ASN A 105 -5.36 9.11 5.34
CA ASN A 105 -5.01 8.07 6.31
C ASN A 105 -6.27 7.66 7.06
N ALA A 106 -6.70 6.41 6.86
CA ALA A 106 -7.85 5.85 7.57
C ALA A 106 -7.36 5.04 8.77
N HIS A 107 -7.97 5.28 9.92
CA HIS A 107 -7.64 4.57 11.15
C HIS A 107 -8.79 3.68 11.58
N ALA A 108 -8.46 2.48 12.05
CA ALA A 108 -9.42 1.65 12.75
C ALA A 108 -9.62 2.24 14.15
N SER A 109 -10.85 2.54 14.48
CA SER A 109 -11.20 3.05 15.80
C SER A 109 -11.54 1.92 16.75
#